data_d236c160521d11cbcae493931881a2e3
#
_entry.id   d236c160521d11cbcae493931881a2e3
#
_cell.length_a   1.000
_cell.length_b   1.000
_cell.length_c   1.000
_cell.angle_alpha   90.00
_cell.angle_beta   90.00
_cell.angle_gamma   90.00
#
_symmetry.space_group_name_H-M   'P 1'
#
loop_
_entity.id
_entity.type
_entity.pdbx_description
1 polymer ?
#
loop_
_entity_poly.entity_id
_entity_poly.type
_entity_poly.pdbx_seq_one_letter_code
_entity_poly.pdbx_strand_id
1 'polypeptide(L)' 'MSPNAVAPGFIATDMTAATAARVGMGFEEFQAAAASRIPVRRVGQPEDIAHVISFLVSEGAGFVSGQVIYVAGGPLC' A
#
# COMPACT_ATOMS: atom_id res chain seq x y z
N MET A 1 -5.56 16.94 -15.78
CA MET A 1 -5.14 15.84 -14.88
C MET A 1 -4.11 14.98 -15.60
N SER A 2 -3.00 14.68 -14.98
CA SER A 2 -1.94 13.91 -15.60
C SER A 2 -2.12 12.42 -15.33
N PRO A 3 -1.84 11.53 -16.30
CA PRO A 3 -1.96 10.09 -16.07
C PRO A 3 -0.82 9.56 -15.22
N ASN A 4 -1.16 8.93 -14.11
CA ASN A 4 -0.20 8.27 -13.24
C ASN A 4 -0.83 6.97 -12.73
N ALA A 5 0.00 6.07 -12.23
CA ALA A 5 -0.45 4.83 -11.63
C ALA A 5 0.09 4.72 -10.21
N VAL A 6 -0.67 4.09 -9.33
CA VAL A 6 -0.24 3.79 -7.97
C VAL A 6 -0.19 2.28 -7.82
N ALA A 7 0.97 1.77 -7.39
CA ALA A 7 1.17 0.34 -7.18
C ALA A 7 1.30 0.07 -5.67
N PRO A 8 0.24 -0.39 -5.02
CA PRO A 8 0.29 -0.64 -3.58
C PRO A 8 1.04 -1.93 -3.25
N GLY A 9 1.68 -1.98 -2.08
CA GLY A 9 2.23 -3.20 -1.52
C GLY A 9 1.18 -3.91 -0.65
N PHE A 10 1.61 -4.42 0.52
CA PHE A 10 0.68 -5.10 1.43
C PHE A 10 -0.18 -4.08 2.18
N ILE A 11 -1.47 -4.11 1.92
CA ILE A 11 -2.44 -3.20 2.53
C ILE A 11 -3.43 -4.02 3.35
N ALA A 12 -3.68 -3.58 4.59
CA ALA A 12 -4.64 -4.25 5.47
C ALA A 12 -6.06 -3.92 5.01
N THR A 13 -6.72 -4.91 4.43
CA THR A 13 -8.08 -4.78 3.90
C THR A 13 -8.89 -6.03 4.23
N ASP A 14 -10.18 -6.04 3.92
CA ASP A 14 -11.01 -7.23 4.07
C ASP A 14 -10.47 -8.40 3.25
N MET A 15 -9.86 -8.11 2.09
CA MET A 15 -9.27 -9.14 1.25
C MET A 15 -8.07 -9.80 1.94
N THR A 16 -7.21 -9.02 2.58
CA THR A 16 -6.06 -9.59 3.31
C THR A 16 -6.51 -10.31 4.58
N ALA A 17 -7.57 -9.86 5.24
CA ALA A 17 -8.16 -10.57 6.35
C ALA A 17 -8.70 -11.94 5.93
N ALA A 18 -9.37 -12.00 4.77
CA ALA A 18 -9.87 -13.25 4.22
C ALA A 18 -8.72 -14.21 3.87
N THR A 19 -7.60 -13.68 3.36
CA THR A 19 -6.41 -14.48 3.06
C THR A 19 -5.82 -15.06 4.35
N ALA A 20 -5.73 -14.28 5.41
CA ALA A 20 -5.23 -14.76 6.70
C ALA A 20 -6.10 -15.91 7.22
N ALA A 21 -7.42 -15.77 7.14
CA ALA A 21 -8.35 -16.80 7.56
C ALA A 21 -8.15 -18.10 6.77
N ARG A 22 -7.92 -18.00 5.46
CA ARG A 22 -7.71 -19.17 4.60
C ARG A 22 -6.46 -19.95 4.97
N VAL A 23 -5.40 -19.28 5.41
CA VAL A 23 -4.16 -19.96 5.81
C VAL A 23 -4.14 -20.33 7.29
N GLY A 24 -5.24 -20.10 8.02
CA GLY A 24 -5.39 -20.49 9.42
C GLY A 24 -4.67 -19.58 10.40
N MET A 25 -4.39 -18.33 10.00
CA MET A 25 -3.71 -17.35 10.86
C MET A 25 -4.69 -16.28 11.34
N GLY A 26 -4.48 -15.78 12.57
CA GLY A 26 -5.16 -14.58 13.01
C GLY A 26 -4.68 -13.39 12.19
N PHE A 27 -5.54 -12.39 12.03
CA PHE A 27 -5.22 -11.24 11.18
C PHE A 27 -4.02 -10.44 11.71
N GLU A 28 -3.96 -10.24 13.04
CA GLU A 28 -2.83 -9.55 13.65
C GLU A 28 -1.51 -10.30 13.44
N GLU A 29 -1.53 -11.60 13.61
CA GLU A 29 -0.37 -12.45 13.37
C GLU A 29 0.06 -12.40 11.91
N PHE A 30 -0.90 -12.44 11.00
CA PHE A 30 -0.65 -12.35 9.56
C PHE A 30 0.00 -11.00 9.21
N GLN A 31 -0.54 -9.89 9.77
CA GLN A 31 0.02 -8.56 9.56
C GLN A 31 1.44 -8.44 10.13
N ALA A 32 1.68 -9.00 11.32
CA ALA A 32 3.00 -8.94 11.93
C ALA A 32 4.04 -9.68 11.09
N ALA A 33 3.67 -10.84 10.54
CA ALA A 33 4.56 -11.60 9.66
C ALA A 33 4.87 -10.82 8.38
N ALA A 34 3.87 -10.17 7.79
CA ALA A 34 4.06 -9.34 6.61
C ALA A 34 4.92 -8.12 6.93
N ALA A 35 4.65 -7.45 8.06
CA ALA A 35 5.37 -6.25 8.46
C ALA A 35 6.87 -6.50 8.64
N SER A 36 7.24 -7.70 9.09
CA SER A 36 8.66 -8.03 9.30
C SER A 36 9.46 -8.02 7.99
N ARG A 37 8.79 -8.14 6.84
CA ARG A 37 9.42 -8.15 5.51
C ARG A 37 9.41 -6.79 4.84
N ILE A 38 8.69 -5.83 5.40
CA ILE A 38 8.55 -4.49 4.83
C ILE A 38 9.60 -3.58 5.46
N PRO A 39 10.38 -2.82 4.68
CA PRO A 39 11.44 -1.96 5.24
C PRO A 39 10.97 -0.99 6.32
N VAL A 40 9.78 -0.39 6.18
CA VAL A 40 9.26 0.51 7.23
C VAL A 40 8.60 -0.24 8.40
N ARG A 41 8.62 -1.57 8.36
CA ARG A 41 8.18 -2.44 9.48
C ARG A 41 6.72 -2.31 9.87
N ARG A 42 5.87 -1.93 8.93
CA ARG A 42 4.42 -1.98 9.12
C ARG A 42 3.72 -2.25 7.80
N VAL A 43 2.53 -2.85 7.88
CA VAL A 43 1.69 -2.99 6.69
C VAL A 43 1.04 -1.64 6.38
N GLY A 44 0.64 -1.45 5.14
CA GLY A 44 -0.07 -0.24 4.74
C GLY A 44 -1.54 -0.28 5.17
N GLN A 45 -2.14 0.88 5.27
CA GLN A 45 -3.56 1.05 5.48
C GLN A 45 -4.15 1.67 4.20
N PRO A 46 -5.46 1.53 3.96
CA PRO A 46 -6.08 2.17 2.80
C PRO A 46 -5.80 3.67 2.72
N GLU A 47 -5.67 4.34 3.86
CA GLU A 47 -5.36 5.77 3.92
C GLU A 47 -4.00 6.09 3.33
N ASP A 48 -3.03 5.18 3.43
CA ASP A 48 -1.71 5.39 2.85
C ASP A 48 -1.80 5.54 1.33
N ILE A 49 -2.69 4.78 0.69
CA ILE A 49 -2.93 4.88 -0.74
C ILE A 49 -3.77 6.12 -1.06
N ALA A 50 -4.79 6.39 -0.25
CA ALA A 50 -5.67 7.54 -0.46
C ALA A 50 -4.91 8.86 -0.40
N HIS A 51 -3.93 9.00 0.50
CA HIS A 51 -3.12 10.20 0.59
C HIS A 51 -2.33 10.46 -0.69
N VAL A 52 -1.76 9.41 -1.30
CA VAL A 52 -1.01 9.54 -2.55
C VAL A 52 -1.94 9.92 -3.69
N ILE A 53 -3.09 9.27 -3.80
CA ILE A 53 -4.07 9.60 -4.84
C ILE A 53 -4.55 11.05 -4.68
N SER A 54 -4.83 11.46 -3.45
CA SER A 54 -5.27 12.83 -3.16
C SER A 54 -4.25 13.86 -3.63
N PHE A 55 -2.96 13.60 -3.41
CA PHE A 55 -1.89 14.48 -3.91
C PHE A 55 -1.88 14.48 -5.44
N LEU A 56 -1.94 13.30 -6.07
CA LEU A 56 -1.80 13.19 -7.53
C LEU A 56 -2.94 13.88 -8.30
N VAL A 57 -4.12 14.02 -7.70
CA VAL A 57 -5.24 14.72 -8.35
C VAL A 57 -5.27 16.20 -7.97
N SER A 58 -4.35 16.67 -7.14
CA SER A 58 -4.28 18.07 -6.73
C SER A 58 -3.55 18.91 -7.76
N GLU A 59 -3.73 20.24 -7.70
CA GLU A 59 -3.00 21.15 -8.57
C GLU A 59 -1.49 21.09 -8.33
N GLY A 60 -1.07 20.80 -7.10
CA GLY A 60 0.33 20.68 -6.74
C GLY A 60 1.08 19.58 -7.47
N ALA A 61 0.36 18.61 -8.02
CA ALA A 61 0.94 17.50 -8.79
C ALA A 61 0.93 17.73 -10.30
N GLY A 62 0.68 18.96 -10.77
CA GLY A 62 0.53 19.23 -12.19
C GLY A 62 1.76 18.92 -13.04
N PHE A 63 2.95 18.87 -12.45
CA PHE A 63 4.18 18.52 -13.16
C PHE A 63 4.54 17.05 -13.03
N VAL A 64 3.73 16.23 -12.32
CA VAL A 64 3.93 14.80 -12.18
C VAL A 64 3.05 14.09 -13.20
N SER A 65 3.67 13.41 -14.15
CA SER A 65 2.94 12.74 -15.23
C SER A 65 3.69 11.50 -15.69
N GLY A 66 2.95 10.45 -16.03
CA GLY A 66 3.51 9.21 -16.56
C GLY A 66 4.28 8.38 -15.56
N GLN A 67 4.03 8.57 -14.26
CA GLN A 67 4.76 7.87 -13.22
C GLN A 67 3.99 6.67 -12.69
N VAL A 68 4.74 5.65 -12.25
CA VAL A 68 4.21 4.56 -11.44
C VAL A 68 4.78 4.74 -10.04
N ILE A 69 3.92 5.02 -9.07
CA ILE A 69 4.35 5.31 -7.71
C ILE A 69 4.06 4.10 -6.84
N TYR A 70 5.12 3.51 -6.30
CA TYR A 70 5.01 2.37 -5.40
C TYR A 70 4.77 2.84 -3.98
N VAL A 71 3.66 2.39 -3.39
CA VAL A 71 3.30 2.74 -2.02
C VAL A 71 3.32 1.44 -1.23
N ALA A 72 4.51 1.00 -0.89
CA ALA A 72 4.74 -0.35 -0.37
C ALA A 72 5.65 -0.39 0.87
N GLY A 73 6.02 0.77 1.41
CA GLY A 73 6.89 0.83 2.59
C GLY A 73 8.37 0.59 2.31
N GLY A 74 8.77 0.57 1.05
CA GLY A 74 10.15 0.39 0.62
C GLY A 74 10.29 -0.75 -0.39
N PRO A 75 11.50 -0.92 -0.95
CA PRO A 75 11.71 -1.98 -1.93
C PRO A 75 11.63 -3.36 -1.27
N LEU A 76 11.04 -4.31 -1.99
CA LEU A 76 11.01 -5.71 -1.59
C LEU A 76 12.30 -6.37 -2.09
N CYS A 77 13.01 -7.01 -1.19
CA CYS A 77 14.22 -7.73 -1.53
C CYS A 77 13.98 -9.23 -1.53
#